data_178afdb179e97e7363fa72dadafe58a7
#
_entry.id   178afdb179e97e7363fa72dadafe58a7
#
_cell.length_a   1.000
_cell.length_b   1.000
_cell.length_c   1.000
_cell.angle_alpha   90.00
_cell.angle_beta   90.00
_cell.angle_gamma   90.00
#
_symmetry.space_group_name_H-M   'P 1'
#
loop_
_entity.id
_entity.type
_entity.pdbx_description
1 polymer ?
#
loop_
_entity_poly.entity_id
_entity_poly.type
_entity_poly.pdbx_seq_one_letter_code
_entity_poly.pdbx_strand_id
1 'polypeptide(L)'
;MKSLILLTCIFTSMTVLAQKMVDLPYETNADVHWSTAEKEYYSNIWETNVITNVAIPRLEVFEADQPNGTSVIVAPGGGLYGLSINSEGRDVAKWLNNHGITAFVLKYRLVPTSVDGIKEITEESTNNPAKIGERVAPVLPLSIADGLAAITYVRTNAKAMKLDPNKIGFMGFSAGGAVTMGVTFNYTMATRPDFIVPVYPWMTVIGDYKIPEDAPPMLVICASDDPLGLARPSTILYTDWVTSGKNAGMHMYSKGGHGFGMKKQQLASDNWIEQFYSWALTEGLTKPTLN
;
A
#
# COMPACT_ATOMS: atom_id res chain seq x y z
N MET A 1 53.19 26.97 -33.74
CA MET A 1 51.74 27.13 -33.61
C MET A 1 51.24 26.06 -32.60
N LYS A 2 50.89 26.47 -31.36
CA LYS A 2 50.35 25.54 -30.37
C LYS A 2 48.85 25.65 -30.40
N SER A 3 48.15 24.57 -30.84
CA SER A 3 46.70 24.49 -30.81
C SER A 3 46.21 24.23 -29.39
N LEU A 4 45.44 25.16 -28.87
CA LEU A 4 44.77 25.05 -27.58
C LEU A 4 43.42 24.33 -27.81
N ILE A 5 43.29 23.10 -27.33
CA ILE A 5 42.02 22.36 -27.34
C ILE A 5 41.20 22.79 -26.14
N LEU A 6 40.14 23.53 -26.38
CA LEU A 6 39.18 23.94 -25.36
C LEU A 6 38.21 22.76 -25.07
N LEU A 7 38.39 22.11 -23.94
CA LEU A 7 37.49 21.03 -23.47
C LEU A 7 36.26 21.65 -22.80
N THR A 8 35.14 21.70 -23.54
CA THR A 8 33.87 22.20 -23.00
C THR A 8 33.22 21.07 -22.16
N CYS A 9 33.29 21.17 -20.86
CA CYS A 9 32.50 20.29 -19.94
C CYS A 9 31.04 20.72 -20.00
N ILE A 10 30.20 19.89 -20.61
CA ILE A 10 28.72 20.04 -20.53
C ILE A 10 28.28 19.46 -19.17
N PHE A 11 28.00 20.34 -18.21
CA PHE A 11 27.31 19.97 -16.99
C PHE A 11 25.84 19.76 -17.32
N THR A 12 25.40 18.51 -17.47
CA THR A 12 23.99 18.16 -17.43
C THR A 12 23.53 18.25 -15.97
N SER A 13 22.84 19.32 -15.63
CA SER A 13 22.12 19.42 -14.34
C SER A 13 21.00 18.38 -14.31
N MET A 14 21.19 17.27 -13.62
CA MET A 14 20.07 16.40 -13.24
C MET A 14 19.20 17.18 -12.24
N THR A 15 18.08 17.70 -12.70
CA THR A 15 17.01 18.18 -11.82
C THR A 15 16.42 16.96 -11.14
N VAL A 16 16.77 16.75 -9.87
CA VAL A 16 16.03 15.85 -9.00
C VAL A 16 14.66 16.48 -8.78
N LEU A 17 13.66 16.04 -9.54
CA LEU A 17 12.28 16.42 -9.29
C LEU A 17 11.90 15.87 -7.92
N ALA A 18 11.54 16.77 -7.01
CA ALA A 18 11.00 16.37 -5.71
C ALA A 18 9.75 15.50 -5.95
N GLN A 19 9.61 14.40 -5.19
CA GLN A 19 8.45 13.53 -5.25
C GLN A 19 7.17 14.35 -5.05
N LYS A 20 6.24 14.25 -6.00
CA LYS A 20 4.97 14.99 -5.94
C LYS A 20 4.11 14.45 -4.78
N MET A 21 3.74 15.34 -3.87
CA MET A 21 2.88 15.05 -2.73
C MET A 21 1.51 15.70 -2.95
N VAL A 22 0.45 15.02 -2.54
CA VAL A 22 -0.93 15.50 -2.60
C VAL A 22 -1.56 15.34 -1.23
N ASP A 23 -2.04 16.43 -0.64
CA ASP A 23 -2.84 16.39 0.57
C ASP A 23 -4.24 15.86 0.23
N LEU A 24 -4.75 14.93 1.03
CA LEU A 24 -6.10 14.41 0.88
C LEU A 24 -7.06 15.15 1.81
N PRO A 25 -8.32 15.35 1.41
CA PRO A 25 -9.34 15.83 2.32
C PRO A 25 -9.59 14.81 3.43
N TYR A 26 -9.74 15.28 4.67
CA TYR A 26 -10.01 14.43 5.83
C TYR A 26 -10.85 15.16 6.88
N GLU A 27 -11.57 14.39 7.66
CA GLU A 27 -12.26 14.88 8.85
C GLU A 27 -11.39 14.65 10.09
N THR A 28 -11.40 15.61 11.01
CA THR A 28 -10.69 15.49 12.30
C THR A 28 -11.51 14.62 13.26
N ASN A 29 -10.81 13.85 14.08
CA ASN A 29 -11.41 13.11 15.20
C ASN A 29 -10.92 13.73 16.52
N ALA A 30 -11.83 14.14 17.37
CA ALA A 30 -11.52 14.78 18.65
C ALA A 30 -10.84 13.83 19.65
N ASP A 31 -11.00 12.50 19.46
CA ASP A 31 -10.45 11.49 20.36
C ASP A 31 -9.03 11.04 20.01
N VAL A 32 -8.49 11.48 18.85
CA VAL A 32 -7.16 11.11 18.40
C VAL A 32 -6.27 12.34 18.23
N HIS A 33 -5.24 12.44 19.06
CA HIS A 33 -4.33 13.59 19.10
C HIS A 33 -2.88 13.21 18.83
N TRP A 34 -2.27 13.81 17.81
CA TRP A 34 -0.86 13.66 17.51
C TRP A 34 -0.06 14.78 18.20
N SER A 35 0.60 14.46 19.31
CA SER A 35 1.51 15.39 20.02
C SER A 35 2.93 15.36 19.44
N THR A 36 3.28 14.32 18.68
CA THR A 36 4.58 14.16 18.03
C THR A 36 4.40 14.36 16.53
N ALA A 37 5.29 15.13 15.91
CA ALA A 37 5.27 15.36 14.47
C ALA A 37 5.54 14.09 13.66
N GLU A 38 5.02 14.03 12.44
CA GLU A 38 5.34 13.00 11.46
C GLU A 38 6.87 12.94 11.27
N LYS A 39 7.41 11.73 11.26
CA LYS A 39 8.84 11.48 11.12
C LYS A 39 9.12 10.31 10.20
N GLU A 40 10.04 10.51 9.26
CA GLU A 40 10.63 9.45 8.46
C GLU A 40 12.02 9.11 8.99
N TYR A 41 12.32 7.82 9.16
CA TYR A 41 13.63 7.33 9.61
C TYR A 41 13.88 5.88 9.20
N TYR A 42 15.13 5.45 9.20
CA TYR A 42 15.47 4.05 9.01
C TYR A 42 15.27 3.26 10.30
N SER A 43 14.41 2.25 10.25
CA SER A 43 14.21 1.32 11.38
C SER A 43 15.16 0.14 11.27
N ASN A 44 16.05 -0.02 12.26
CA ASN A 44 16.89 -1.21 12.36
C ASN A 44 16.09 -2.48 12.77
N ILE A 45 14.88 -2.32 13.33
CA ILE A 45 14.02 -3.44 13.72
C ILE A 45 13.38 -4.05 12.48
N TRP A 46 12.89 -3.19 11.57
CA TRP A 46 12.23 -3.63 10.34
C TRP A 46 13.14 -3.56 9.10
N GLU A 47 14.38 -3.11 9.23
CA GLU A 47 15.37 -3.01 8.15
C GLU A 47 14.84 -2.30 6.90
N THR A 48 14.11 -1.21 7.11
CA THR A 48 13.54 -0.38 6.04
C THR A 48 13.30 1.04 6.54
N ASN A 49 13.12 2.00 5.63
CA ASN A 49 12.63 3.31 6.00
C ASN A 49 11.17 3.22 6.39
N VAL A 50 10.82 3.90 7.47
CA VAL A 50 9.48 3.96 8.03
C VAL A 50 9.03 5.39 8.23
N ILE A 51 7.71 5.61 8.18
CA ILE A 51 7.09 6.88 8.57
C ILE A 51 6.18 6.59 9.77
N THR A 52 6.23 7.44 10.78
CA THR A 52 5.38 7.36 11.98
C THR A 52 4.65 8.68 12.22
N ASN A 53 3.61 8.66 13.05
CA ASN A 53 2.83 9.85 13.42
C ASN A 53 2.21 10.61 12.23
N VAL A 54 1.74 9.90 11.22
CA VAL A 54 0.95 10.52 10.14
C VAL A 54 -0.38 11.00 10.73
N ALA A 55 -0.57 12.32 10.81
CA ALA A 55 -1.79 12.99 11.26
C ALA A 55 -2.60 13.55 10.09
N ILE A 56 -1.95 13.81 8.96
CA ILE A 56 -2.55 14.37 7.74
C ILE A 56 -2.33 13.38 6.61
N PRO A 57 -3.40 12.83 6.02
CA PRO A 57 -3.27 11.85 4.96
C PRO A 57 -2.78 12.47 3.65
N ARG A 58 -1.85 11.78 2.96
CA ARG A 58 -1.24 12.25 1.71
C ARG A 58 -1.02 11.10 0.74
N LEU A 59 -0.91 11.46 -0.54
CA LEU A 59 -0.41 10.58 -1.58
C LEU A 59 0.98 11.02 -2.04
N GLU A 60 1.93 10.10 -2.05
CA GLU A 60 3.15 10.23 -2.85
C GLU A 60 2.84 9.72 -4.26
N VAL A 61 2.95 10.59 -5.26
CA VAL A 61 2.54 10.26 -6.63
C VAL A 61 3.73 9.79 -7.44
N PHE A 62 3.64 8.58 -7.98
CA PHE A 62 4.63 7.96 -8.86
C PHE A 62 3.99 7.80 -10.26
N GLU A 63 4.15 8.82 -11.11
CA GLU A 63 3.64 8.77 -12.48
C GLU A 63 4.53 7.89 -13.34
N ALA A 64 3.94 6.94 -14.07
CA ALA A 64 4.69 6.15 -15.04
C ALA A 64 5.06 7.01 -16.25
N ASP A 65 6.27 6.86 -16.79
CA ASP A 65 6.73 7.61 -17.97
C ASP A 65 5.83 7.33 -19.19
N GLN A 66 5.38 6.10 -19.34
CA GLN A 66 4.44 5.67 -20.36
C GLN A 66 3.23 4.99 -19.70
N PRO A 67 2.23 5.77 -19.21
CA PRO A 67 1.11 5.21 -18.51
C PRO A 67 0.23 4.36 -19.44
N ASN A 68 -0.09 3.13 -18.99
CA ASN A 68 -0.95 2.21 -19.75
C ASN A 68 -2.45 2.37 -19.40
N GLY A 69 -2.79 3.36 -18.59
CA GLY A 69 -4.14 3.67 -18.11
C GLY A 69 -4.46 3.10 -16.73
N THR A 70 -3.75 2.10 -16.28
CA THR A 70 -3.98 1.49 -14.96
C THR A 70 -3.30 2.30 -13.85
N SER A 71 -3.96 2.40 -12.71
CA SER A 71 -3.37 2.98 -11.50
C SER A 71 -3.55 2.08 -10.29
N VAL A 72 -2.63 2.18 -9.33
CA VAL A 72 -2.67 1.42 -8.07
C VAL A 72 -2.41 2.36 -6.90
N ILE A 73 -3.33 2.39 -5.94
CA ILE A 73 -3.10 2.99 -4.63
C ILE A 73 -2.43 1.92 -3.77
N VAL A 74 -1.26 2.25 -3.23
CA VAL A 74 -0.44 1.34 -2.42
C VAL A 74 -0.49 1.78 -0.97
N ALA A 75 -1.03 0.95 -0.08
CA ALA A 75 -1.11 1.19 1.36
C ALA A 75 -0.06 0.33 2.09
N PRO A 76 1.08 0.90 2.53
CA PRO A 76 2.12 0.14 3.24
C PRO A 76 1.63 -0.43 4.56
N GLY A 77 2.24 -1.52 5.04
CA GLY A 77 2.01 -2.08 6.36
C GLY A 77 2.77 -1.35 7.46
N GLY A 78 2.58 -1.83 8.68
CA GLY A 78 3.25 -1.30 9.85
C GLY A 78 2.38 -1.22 11.10
N GLY A 79 1.40 -2.13 11.24
CA GLY A 79 0.56 -2.26 12.42
C GLY A 79 -0.28 -1.03 12.76
N LEU A 80 -0.50 -0.10 11.85
CA LEU A 80 -1.02 1.25 12.02
C LEU A 80 -0.16 2.15 12.94
N TYR A 81 1.02 1.72 13.39
CA TYR A 81 1.98 2.53 14.15
C TYR A 81 3.03 3.19 13.26
N GLY A 82 3.24 2.62 12.09
CA GLY A 82 4.14 3.13 11.08
C GLY A 82 3.72 2.70 9.68
N LEU A 83 4.43 3.22 8.69
CA LEU A 83 4.37 2.80 7.29
C LEU A 83 5.74 2.27 6.89
N SER A 84 5.82 1.04 6.44
CA SER A 84 7.03 0.45 5.82
C SER A 84 7.24 1.08 4.43
N ILE A 85 7.55 2.38 4.43
CA ILE A 85 7.36 3.28 3.28
C ILE A 85 8.21 2.91 2.07
N ASN A 86 9.39 2.32 2.27
CA ASN A 86 10.19 1.89 1.13
C ASN A 86 9.75 0.50 0.65
N SER A 87 9.91 -0.55 1.47
CA SER A 87 9.74 -1.93 1.02
C SER A 87 8.29 -2.29 0.63
N GLU A 88 7.28 -1.61 1.17
CA GLU A 88 5.87 -1.87 0.90
C GLU A 88 5.14 -0.66 0.27
N GLY A 89 5.89 0.39 -0.07
CA GLY A 89 5.38 1.60 -0.67
C GLY A 89 6.16 2.00 -1.92
N ARG A 90 7.25 2.76 -1.72
CA ARG A 90 8.00 3.39 -2.81
C ARG A 90 8.64 2.40 -3.79
N ASP A 91 9.16 1.27 -3.30
CA ASP A 91 9.79 0.27 -4.17
C ASP A 91 8.75 -0.51 -4.97
N VAL A 92 7.56 -0.76 -4.38
CA VAL A 92 6.39 -1.27 -5.12
C VAL A 92 5.98 -0.28 -6.21
N ALA A 93 5.86 1.01 -5.88
CA ALA A 93 5.47 2.05 -6.83
C ALA A 93 6.45 2.17 -8.01
N LYS A 94 7.76 2.14 -7.75
CA LYS A 94 8.80 2.15 -8.80
C LYS A 94 8.68 0.93 -9.72
N TRP A 95 8.45 -0.25 -9.13
CA TRP A 95 8.26 -1.46 -9.92
C TRP A 95 7.02 -1.36 -10.83
N LEU A 96 5.90 -0.87 -10.29
CA LEU A 96 4.67 -0.64 -11.05
C LEU A 96 4.89 0.35 -12.19
N ASN A 97 5.63 1.44 -11.96
CA ASN A 97 5.96 2.43 -12.99
C ASN A 97 6.73 1.82 -14.17
N ASN A 98 7.68 0.93 -13.90
CA ASN A 98 8.42 0.22 -14.95
C ASN A 98 7.52 -0.67 -15.82
N HIS A 99 6.29 -0.95 -15.35
CA HIS A 99 5.25 -1.69 -16.07
C HIS A 99 4.10 -0.81 -16.57
N GLY A 100 4.32 0.50 -16.65
CA GLY A 100 3.34 1.47 -17.16
C GLY A 100 2.17 1.75 -16.23
N ILE A 101 2.20 1.26 -15.00
CA ILE A 101 1.16 1.47 -14.00
C ILE A 101 1.54 2.66 -13.12
N THR A 102 0.72 3.71 -13.12
CA THR A 102 0.92 4.84 -12.19
C THR A 102 0.55 4.42 -10.78
N ALA A 103 1.41 4.72 -9.82
CA ALA A 103 1.21 4.33 -8.44
C ALA A 103 1.06 5.55 -7.52
N PHE A 104 0.26 5.39 -6.48
CA PHE A 104 -0.01 6.38 -5.44
C PHE A 104 0.26 5.73 -4.08
N VAL A 105 1.37 6.07 -3.45
CA VAL A 105 1.68 5.54 -2.11
C VAL A 105 0.91 6.35 -1.08
N LEU A 106 0.00 5.69 -0.39
CA LEU A 106 -0.89 6.31 0.60
C LEU A 106 -0.21 6.38 1.96
N LYS A 107 0.01 7.59 2.42
CA LYS A 107 0.34 7.90 3.81
C LYS A 107 -0.98 8.11 4.56
N TYR A 108 -1.59 7.03 5.02
CA TYR A 108 -2.82 7.07 5.81
C TYR A 108 -2.51 7.40 7.28
N ARG A 109 -3.49 7.94 8.00
CA ARG A 109 -3.35 8.30 9.42
C ARG A 109 -3.00 7.10 10.27
N LEU A 110 -2.11 7.32 11.23
CA LEU A 110 -1.53 6.30 12.10
C LEU A 110 -1.87 6.54 13.57
N VAL A 111 -1.70 5.53 14.39
CA VAL A 111 -1.72 5.64 15.84
C VAL A 111 -0.71 6.70 16.28
N PRO A 112 -1.10 7.68 17.12
CA PRO A 112 -0.17 8.61 17.73
C PRO A 112 0.87 7.85 18.56
N THR A 113 2.16 8.06 18.28
CA THR A 113 3.26 7.40 18.98
C THR A 113 4.24 8.42 19.54
N SER A 114 5.14 7.97 20.41
CA SER A 114 6.27 8.75 20.88
C SER A 114 7.34 8.94 19.78
N VAL A 115 8.57 9.14 20.14
CA VAL A 115 9.68 9.44 19.20
C VAL A 115 9.97 8.28 18.24
N ASP A 116 9.75 7.03 18.66
CA ASP A 116 10.01 5.81 17.86
C ASP A 116 8.80 4.86 17.95
N GLY A 117 7.88 5.03 17.00
CA GLY A 117 6.66 4.22 16.94
C GLY A 117 6.91 2.74 16.65
N ILE A 118 8.02 2.41 15.97
CA ILE A 118 8.36 1.01 15.68
C ILE A 118 8.85 0.29 16.93
N LYS A 119 9.67 0.97 17.73
CA LYS A 119 10.07 0.44 19.03
C LYS A 119 8.86 0.28 19.94
N GLU A 120 7.95 1.24 19.94
CA GLU A 120 6.75 1.25 20.78
C GLU A 120 5.82 0.05 20.46
N ILE A 121 5.49 -0.19 19.18
CA ILE A 121 4.68 -1.37 18.81
C ILE A 121 5.41 -2.68 19.12
N THR A 122 6.72 -2.74 18.96
CA THR A 122 7.51 -3.93 19.27
C THR A 122 7.47 -4.26 20.76
N GLU A 123 7.60 -3.25 21.62
CA GLU A 123 7.49 -3.39 23.07
C GLU A 123 6.07 -3.77 23.49
N GLU A 124 5.05 -3.14 22.91
CA GLU A 124 3.63 -3.46 23.19
C GLU A 124 3.27 -4.87 22.72
N SER A 125 3.76 -5.32 21.56
CA SER A 125 3.49 -6.68 21.08
C SER A 125 4.04 -7.77 22.01
N THR A 126 5.12 -7.47 22.73
CA THR A 126 5.75 -8.39 23.66
C THR A 126 5.10 -8.33 25.05
N ASN A 127 4.86 -7.11 25.56
CA ASN A 127 4.51 -6.89 26.96
C ASN A 127 3.00 -6.75 27.20
N ASN A 128 2.24 -6.24 26.22
CA ASN A 128 0.81 -6.01 26.32
C ASN A 128 0.15 -5.99 24.93
N PRO A 129 -0.01 -7.13 24.25
CA PRO A 129 -0.55 -7.17 22.87
C PRO A 129 -1.99 -6.60 22.77
N ALA A 130 -2.79 -6.68 23.83
CA ALA A 130 -4.16 -6.14 23.83
C ALA A 130 -4.19 -4.62 23.60
N LYS A 131 -3.17 -3.91 24.12
CA LYS A 131 -3.05 -2.46 23.98
C LYS A 131 -2.94 -2.02 22.52
N ILE A 132 -2.35 -2.84 21.64
CA ILE A 132 -2.28 -2.54 20.21
C ILE A 132 -3.69 -2.43 19.65
N GLY A 133 -4.58 -3.39 19.94
CA GLY A 133 -5.97 -3.36 19.49
C GLY A 133 -6.73 -2.12 20.01
N GLU A 134 -6.54 -1.78 21.28
CA GLU A 134 -7.17 -0.61 21.92
C GLU A 134 -6.76 0.71 21.24
N ARG A 135 -5.47 0.84 20.87
CA ARG A 135 -4.95 2.03 20.22
C ARG A 135 -5.28 2.11 18.73
N VAL A 136 -5.38 0.97 18.07
CA VAL A 136 -5.74 0.86 16.66
C VAL A 136 -7.21 1.13 16.43
N ALA A 137 -8.09 0.70 17.31
CA ALA A 137 -9.55 0.78 17.15
C ALA A 137 -10.06 2.20 16.78
N PRO A 138 -9.65 3.31 17.43
CA PRO A 138 -10.10 4.65 17.04
C PRO A 138 -9.44 5.19 15.77
N VAL A 139 -8.32 4.62 15.31
CA VAL A 139 -7.53 5.11 14.16
C VAL A 139 -7.89 4.40 12.86
N LEU A 140 -8.19 3.10 12.91
CA LEU A 140 -8.51 2.32 11.71
C LEU A 140 -9.64 2.93 10.85
N PRO A 141 -10.75 3.43 11.42
CA PRO A 141 -11.78 4.11 10.64
C PRO A 141 -11.26 5.35 9.91
N LEU A 142 -10.32 6.09 10.52
CA LEU A 142 -9.69 7.25 9.90
C LEU A 142 -8.81 6.84 8.71
N SER A 143 -8.01 5.78 8.87
CA SER A 143 -7.16 5.24 7.81
C SER A 143 -7.98 4.69 6.64
N ILE A 144 -9.14 4.09 6.91
CA ILE A 144 -10.10 3.64 5.88
C ILE A 144 -10.68 4.84 5.12
N ALA A 145 -11.08 5.90 5.82
CA ALA A 145 -11.57 7.12 5.21
C ALA A 145 -10.50 7.78 4.30
N ASP A 146 -9.24 7.73 4.72
CA ASP A 146 -8.10 8.21 3.91
C ASP A 146 -7.95 7.40 2.61
N GLY A 147 -8.16 6.09 2.67
CA GLY A 147 -8.18 5.21 1.50
C GLY A 147 -9.32 5.53 0.54
N LEU A 148 -10.52 5.80 1.04
CA LEU A 148 -11.66 6.21 0.22
C LEU A 148 -11.42 7.58 -0.42
N ALA A 149 -10.82 8.53 0.31
CA ALA A 149 -10.41 9.83 -0.21
C ALA A 149 -9.34 9.70 -1.31
N ALA A 150 -8.41 8.75 -1.16
CA ALA A 150 -7.40 8.46 -2.18
C ALA A 150 -8.02 7.98 -3.49
N ILE A 151 -9.00 7.05 -3.45
CA ILE A 151 -9.72 6.61 -4.65
C ILE A 151 -10.46 7.78 -5.31
N THR A 152 -11.12 8.61 -4.49
CA THR A 152 -11.81 9.81 -4.99
C THR A 152 -10.85 10.73 -5.73
N TYR A 153 -9.68 11.01 -5.15
CA TYR A 153 -8.66 11.84 -5.77
C TYR A 153 -8.18 11.26 -7.11
N VAL A 154 -7.80 9.98 -7.13
CA VAL A 154 -7.29 9.32 -8.34
C VAL A 154 -8.35 9.31 -9.42
N ARG A 155 -9.60 8.93 -9.11
CA ARG A 155 -10.70 8.86 -10.07
C ARG A 155 -11.05 10.22 -10.65
N THR A 156 -11.09 11.26 -9.82
CA THR A 156 -11.39 12.63 -10.26
C THR A 156 -10.30 13.19 -11.18
N ASN A 157 -9.04 12.85 -10.92
CA ASN A 157 -7.90 13.36 -11.68
C ASN A 157 -7.45 12.41 -12.80
N ALA A 158 -8.08 11.25 -12.98
CA ALA A 158 -7.66 10.19 -13.89
C ALA A 158 -7.40 10.72 -15.32
N LYS A 159 -8.34 11.47 -15.89
CA LYS A 159 -8.21 12.01 -17.25
C LYS A 159 -7.00 12.94 -17.42
N ALA A 160 -6.75 13.82 -16.44
CA ALA A 160 -5.62 14.74 -16.48
C ALA A 160 -4.28 14.01 -16.38
N MET A 161 -4.26 12.84 -15.71
CA MET A 161 -3.09 11.99 -15.51
C MET A 161 -2.98 10.87 -16.56
N LYS A 162 -3.82 10.88 -17.62
CA LYS A 162 -3.90 9.83 -18.66
C LYS A 162 -4.19 8.44 -18.11
N LEU A 163 -4.99 8.36 -17.07
CA LEU A 163 -5.44 7.13 -16.42
C LEU A 163 -6.89 6.80 -16.81
N ASP A 164 -7.25 5.52 -16.72
CA ASP A 164 -8.63 5.05 -16.85
C ASP A 164 -9.30 5.09 -15.47
N PRO A 165 -10.39 5.87 -15.27
CA PRO A 165 -11.10 5.96 -14.01
C PRO A 165 -11.76 4.63 -13.58
N ASN A 166 -11.82 3.64 -14.48
CA ASN A 166 -12.36 2.30 -14.23
C ASN A 166 -11.25 1.23 -14.08
N LYS A 167 -9.99 1.66 -13.88
CA LYS A 167 -8.84 0.78 -13.67
C LYS A 167 -7.98 1.27 -12.50
N ILE A 168 -8.63 1.48 -11.35
CA ILE A 168 -7.99 1.93 -10.12
C ILE A 168 -7.93 0.75 -9.14
N GLY A 169 -6.74 0.19 -8.95
CA GLY A 169 -6.49 -0.85 -7.96
C GLY A 169 -6.19 -0.29 -6.58
N PHE A 170 -6.49 -1.09 -5.56
CA PHE A 170 -6.06 -0.80 -4.19
C PHE A 170 -5.26 -2.01 -3.66
N MET A 171 -3.97 -1.80 -3.38
CA MET A 171 -3.04 -2.81 -2.89
C MET A 171 -2.56 -2.42 -1.51
N GLY A 172 -2.63 -3.34 -0.55
CA GLY A 172 -2.17 -3.03 0.80
C GLY A 172 -1.53 -4.20 1.52
N PHE A 173 -0.59 -3.88 2.39
CA PHE A 173 0.29 -4.83 3.08
C PHE A 173 -0.04 -4.85 4.57
N SER A 174 -0.21 -6.02 5.18
CA SER A 174 -0.42 -6.16 6.62
C SER A 174 -1.55 -5.24 7.14
N ALA A 175 -1.24 -4.24 7.95
CA ALA A 175 -2.20 -3.22 8.38
C ALA A 175 -2.75 -2.40 7.18
N GLY A 176 -1.93 -2.10 6.16
CA GLY A 176 -2.40 -1.54 4.90
C GLY A 176 -3.34 -2.48 4.15
N GLY A 177 -3.16 -3.80 4.31
CA GLY A 177 -4.11 -4.81 3.85
C GLY A 177 -5.44 -4.73 4.60
N ALA A 178 -5.43 -4.46 5.91
CA ALA A 178 -6.65 -4.16 6.66
C ALA A 178 -7.33 -2.88 6.13
N VAL A 179 -6.56 -1.82 5.84
CA VAL A 179 -7.09 -0.60 5.20
C VAL A 179 -7.73 -0.94 3.84
N THR A 180 -7.07 -1.76 3.01
CA THR A 180 -7.61 -2.23 1.72
C THR A 180 -8.96 -2.91 1.90
N MET A 181 -9.07 -3.82 2.85
CA MET A 181 -10.32 -4.53 3.12
C MET A 181 -11.38 -3.61 3.75
N GLY A 182 -10.96 -2.72 4.66
CA GLY A 182 -11.86 -1.70 5.22
C GLY A 182 -12.44 -0.79 4.14
N VAL A 183 -11.62 -0.31 3.20
CA VAL A 183 -12.09 0.41 2.00
C VAL A 183 -13.08 -0.43 1.22
N THR A 184 -12.77 -1.72 1.02
CA THR A 184 -13.61 -2.63 0.23
C THR A 184 -14.96 -2.91 0.87
N PHE A 185 -15.07 -2.87 2.19
CA PHE A 185 -16.34 -3.09 2.89
C PHE A 185 -17.14 -1.80 3.14
N ASN A 186 -16.56 -0.61 2.85
CA ASN A 186 -17.17 0.70 3.14
C ASN A 186 -17.25 1.64 1.93
N TYR A 187 -16.94 1.18 0.71
CA TYR A 187 -17.02 2.03 -0.47
C TYR A 187 -18.46 2.40 -0.84
N THR A 188 -18.59 3.50 -1.55
CA THR A 188 -19.74 3.82 -2.41
C THR A 188 -19.35 3.54 -3.87
N MET A 189 -20.29 3.59 -4.80
CA MET A 189 -19.98 3.42 -6.23
C MET A 189 -18.88 4.40 -6.72
N ALA A 190 -18.84 5.61 -6.16
CA ALA A 190 -17.83 6.61 -6.51
C ALA A 190 -16.43 6.27 -5.97
N THR A 191 -16.35 5.53 -4.87
CA THR A 191 -15.10 5.18 -4.19
C THR A 191 -14.76 3.69 -4.25
N ARG A 192 -15.49 2.91 -5.07
CA ARG A 192 -15.23 1.49 -5.26
C ARG A 192 -13.90 1.29 -5.99
N PRO A 193 -12.94 0.49 -5.45
CA PRO A 193 -11.77 0.08 -6.20
C PRO A 193 -12.19 -0.87 -7.34
N ASP A 194 -11.50 -0.81 -8.48
CA ASP A 194 -11.82 -1.67 -9.62
C ASP A 194 -11.19 -3.06 -9.48
N PHE A 195 -10.16 -3.20 -8.66
CA PHE A 195 -9.59 -4.45 -8.18
C PHE A 195 -8.84 -4.23 -6.86
N ILE A 196 -8.62 -5.30 -6.09
CA ILE A 196 -7.91 -5.23 -4.80
C ILE A 196 -6.84 -6.31 -4.68
N VAL A 197 -5.77 -5.95 -3.97
CA VAL A 197 -4.63 -6.86 -3.73
C VAL A 197 -4.23 -6.80 -2.25
N PRO A 198 -4.95 -7.51 -1.37
CA PRO A 198 -4.53 -7.65 0.04
C PRO A 198 -3.34 -8.61 0.14
N VAL A 199 -2.20 -8.09 0.59
CA VAL A 199 -0.95 -8.82 0.79
C VAL A 199 -0.76 -9.06 2.29
N TYR A 200 -0.75 -10.31 2.72
CA TYR A 200 -0.77 -10.75 4.13
C TYR A 200 -1.64 -9.85 5.04
N PRO A 201 -2.94 -9.65 4.68
CA PRO A 201 -3.78 -8.64 5.32
C PRO A 201 -4.07 -8.95 6.79
N TRP A 202 -4.02 -7.93 7.64
CA TRP A 202 -4.40 -8.05 9.05
C TRP A 202 -5.93 -8.06 9.21
N MET A 203 -6.56 -9.19 8.88
CA MET A 203 -8.02 -9.32 8.86
C MET A 203 -8.66 -9.31 10.24
N THR A 204 -7.95 -9.77 11.28
CA THR A 204 -8.52 -9.86 12.63
C THR A 204 -8.89 -8.51 13.25
N VAL A 205 -8.30 -7.40 12.77
CA VAL A 205 -8.65 -6.05 13.22
C VAL A 205 -9.93 -5.50 12.55
N ILE A 206 -10.33 -6.08 11.43
CA ILE A 206 -11.55 -5.71 10.70
C ILE A 206 -12.80 -6.25 11.42
N GLY A 207 -12.67 -7.38 12.12
CA GLY A 207 -13.81 -8.06 12.75
C GLY A 207 -14.74 -8.74 11.74
N ASP A 208 -16.04 -8.74 12.03
CA ASP A 208 -17.05 -9.32 11.14
C ASP A 208 -17.25 -8.45 9.90
N TYR A 209 -17.37 -9.08 8.75
CA TYR A 209 -17.57 -8.39 7.47
C TYR A 209 -18.60 -9.13 6.59
N LYS A 210 -19.13 -8.42 5.63
CA LYS A 210 -19.98 -8.98 4.58
C LYS A 210 -19.38 -8.64 3.22
N ILE A 211 -19.27 -9.64 2.37
CA ILE A 211 -18.80 -9.43 0.99
C ILE A 211 -19.84 -8.57 0.23
N PRO A 212 -19.44 -7.43 -0.34
CA PRO A 212 -20.35 -6.60 -1.12
C PRO A 212 -20.89 -7.34 -2.35
N GLU A 213 -22.12 -7.02 -2.75
CA GLU A 213 -22.74 -7.66 -3.91
C GLU A 213 -21.97 -7.37 -5.22
N ASP A 214 -21.37 -6.20 -5.32
CA ASP A 214 -20.55 -5.75 -6.45
C ASP A 214 -19.05 -5.76 -6.11
N ALA A 215 -18.60 -6.65 -5.21
CA ALA A 215 -17.21 -6.75 -4.78
C ALA A 215 -16.24 -6.87 -5.97
N PRO A 216 -15.11 -6.15 -5.96
CA PRO A 216 -14.14 -6.15 -7.06
C PRO A 216 -13.38 -7.48 -7.16
N PRO A 217 -12.76 -7.80 -8.30
CA PRO A 217 -11.76 -8.87 -8.38
C PRO A 217 -10.67 -8.71 -7.34
N MET A 218 -10.25 -9.82 -6.72
CA MET A 218 -9.29 -9.83 -5.63
C MET A 218 -8.13 -10.80 -5.88
N LEU A 219 -6.91 -10.39 -5.58
CA LEU A 219 -5.76 -11.29 -5.46
C LEU A 219 -5.20 -11.24 -4.05
N VAL A 220 -5.33 -12.34 -3.30
CA VAL A 220 -4.75 -12.47 -1.95
C VAL A 220 -3.33 -13.06 -2.06
N ILE A 221 -2.37 -12.47 -1.35
CA ILE A 221 -0.99 -12.94 -1.32
C ILE A 221 -0.54 -13.08 0.13
N CYS A 222 0.02 -14.25 0.51
CA CYS A 222 0.51 -14.50 1.86
C CYS A 222 1.58 -15.61 1.87
N ALA A 223 2.25 -15.79 3.01
CA ALA A 223 3.13 -16.92 3.26
C ALA A 223 2.56 -17.82 4.38
N SER A 224 2.71 -19.14 4.23
CA SER A 224 2.21 -20.12 5.22
C SER A 224 2.96 -20.06 6.54
N ASP A 225 4.22 -19.59 6.51
CA ASP A 225 5.09 -19.44 7.68
C ASP A 225 5.06 -18.03 8.29
N ASP A 226 4.02 -17.24 7.97
CA ASP A 226 3.81 -15.93 8.57
C ASP A 226 3.69 -16.05 10.10
N PRO A 227 4.64 -15.48 10.88
CA PRO A 227 4.67 -15.64 12.34
C PRO A 227 3.53 -14.91 13.05
N LEU A 228 2.82 -13.99 12.38
CA LEU A 228 1.64 -13.32 12.91
C LEU A 228 0.35 -14.14 12.70
N GLY A 229 0.46 -15.32 12.08
CA GLY A 229 -0.66 -16.23 11.84
C GLY A 229 -1.64 -15.74 10.78
N LEU A 230 -1.23 -14.84 9.86
CA LEU A 230 -2.12 -14.22 8.88
C LEU A 230 -2.46 -15.14 7.70
N ALA A 231 -1.79 -16.29 7.55
CA ALA A 231 -2.08 -17.27 6.51
C ALA A 231 -3.53 -17.78 6.57
N ARG A 232 -4.01 -18.16 7.78
CA ARG A 232 -5.38 -18.67 7.96
C ARG A 232 -6.45 -17.61 7.64
N PRO A 233 -6.41 -16.38 8.21
CA PRO A 233 -7.36 -15.33 7.85
C PRO A 233 -7.35 -14.99 6.35
N SER A 234 -6.18 -15.01 5.70
CA SER A 234 -6.05 -14.80 4.25
C SER A 234 -6.75 -15.90 3.45
N THR A 235 -6.63 -17.18 3.88
CA THR A 235 -7.32 -18.30 3.25
C THR A 235 -8.84 -18.21 3.41
N ILE A 236 -9.32 -17.81 4.59
CA ILE A 236 -10.74 -17.59 4.86
C ILE A 236 -11.27 -16.47 3.94
N LEU A 237 -10.59 -15.34 3.87
CA LEU A 237 -10.96 -14.23 3.01
C LEU A 237 -11.12 -14.67 1.54
N TYR A 238 -10.14 -15.41 1.00
CA TYR A 238 -10.21 -15.97 -0.35
C TYR A 238 -11.43 -16.90 -0.51
N THR A 239 -11.64 -17.80 0.43
CA THR A 239 -12.75 -18.77 0.39
C THR A 239 -14.11 -18.05 0.42
N ASP A 240 -14.27 -17.05 1.28
CA ASP A 240 -15.49 -16.25 1.38
C ASP A 240 -15.79 -15.50 0.07
N TRP A 241 -14.75 -14.97 -0.59
CA TRP A 241 -14.89 -14.31 -1.89
C TRP A 241 -15.43 -15.26 -2.95
N VAL A 242 -14.79 -16.42 -3.09
CA VAL A 242 -15.16 -17.44 -4.08
C VAL A 242 -16.55 -18.02 -3.80
N THR A 243 -16.86 -18.33 -2.56
CA THR A 243 -18.19 -18.87 -2.17
C THR A 243 -19.33 -17.85 -2.35
N SER A 244 -18.99 -16.56 -2.31
CA SER A 244 -19.91 -15.46 -2.66
C SER A 244 -20.04 -15.24 -4.17
N GLY A 245 -19.45 -16.10 -5.01
CA GLY A 245 -19.50 -16.02 -6.47
C GLY A 245 -18.67 -14.86 -7.05
N LYS A 246 -17.66 -14.36 -6.31
CA LYS A 246 -16.80 -13.26 -6.76
C LYS A 246 -15.48 -13.78 -7.31
N ASN A 247 -14.89 -13.03 -8.25
CA ASN A 247 -13.60 -13.38 -8.84
C ASN A 247 -12.48 -13.16 -7.82
N ALA A 248 -11.72 -14.22 -7.52
CA ALA A 248 -10.57 -14.15 -6.65
C ALA A 248 -9.45 -15.09 -7.09
N GLY A 249 -8.22 -14.61 -6.97
CA GLY A 249 -6.99 -15.40 -7.01
C GLY A 249 -6.31 -15.45 -5.65
N MET A 250 -5.46 -16.44 -5.43
CA MET A 250 -4.63 -16.55 -4.24
C MET A 250 -3.24 -17.11 -4.56
N HIS A 251 -2.20 -16.44 -4.06
CA HIS A 251 -0.84 -16.97 -4.04
C HIS A 251 -0.39 -17.18 -2.60
N MET A 252 -0.28 -18.43 -2.18
CA MET A 252 0.21 -18.84 -0.86
C MET A 252 1.60 -19.45 -1.00
N TYR A 253 2.61 -18.76 -0.48
CA TYR A 253 3.99 -19.24 -0.48
C TYR A 253 4.25 -20.11 0.76
N SER A 254 5.01 -21.19 0.63
CA SER A 254 5.38 -22.03 1.78
C SER A 254 6.32 -21.31 2.74
N LYS A 255 7.14 -20.38 2.21
CA LYS A 255 8.12 -19.56 2.91
C LYS A 255 8.05 -18.12 2.44
N GLY A 256 8.29 -17.19 3.36
CA GLY A 256 8.27 -15.75 3.13
C GLY A 256 8.26 -14.97 4.43
N GLY A 257 7.70 -15.55 5.48
CA GLY A 257 7.49 -14.87 6.75
C GLY A 257 6.46 -13.76 6.63
N HIS A 258 6.58 -12.72 7.47
CA HIS A 258 5.76 -11.52 7.44
C HIS A 258 6.55 -10.31 6.94
N GLY A 259 5.87 -9.40 6.21
CA GLY A 259 6.48 -8.13 5.80
C GLY A 259 7.57 -8.29 4.72
N PHE A 260 7.44 -9.29 3.85
CA PHE A 260 8.43 -9.51 2.79
C PHE A 260 8.44 -8.36 1.76
N GLY A 261 7.30 -7.74 1.41
CA GLY A 261 7.25 -6.60 0.50
C GLY A 261 8.17 -6.76 -0.70
N MET A 262 9.01 -5.76 -0.97
CA MET A 262 10.02 -5.80 -2.05
C MET A 262 11.41 -6.24 -1.58
N LYS A 263 11.53 -6.76 -0.35
CA LYS A 263 12.79 -7.32 0.17
C LYS A 263 13.16 -8.58 -0.61
N LYS A 264 14.47 -8.75 -0.86
CA LYS A 264 14.99 -9.96 -1.52
C LYS A 264 15.50 -10.94 -0.47
N GLN A 265 14.79 -12.06 -0.34
CA GLN A 265 15.07 -13.12 0.62
C GLN A 265 15.63 -14.39 -0.03
N GLN A 266 15.74 -14.41 -1.38
CA GLN A 266 16.09 -15.60 -2.19
C GLN A 266 15.04 -16.72 -2.05
N LEU A 267 13.77 -16.33 -1.88
CA LEU A 267 12.62 -17.21 -1.76
C LEU A 267 11.64 -17.02 -2.93
N ALA A 268 10.74 -17.98 -3.11
CA ALA A 268 9.70 -17.88 -4.15
C ALA A 268 8.79 -16.66 -3.95
N SER A 269 8.60 -16.23 -2.69
CA SER A 269 7.87 -15.01 -2.34
C SER A 269 8.47 -13.72 -2.92
N ASP A 270 9.77 -13.71 -3.29
CA ASP A 270 10.40 -12.55 -3.92
C ASP A 270 9.79 -12.20 -5.30
N ASN A 271 9.05 -13.14 -5.90
CA ASN A 271 8.40 -12.97 -7.21
C ASN A 271 6.90 -12.67 -7.09
N TRP A 272 6.42 -12.28 -5.92
CA TRP A 272 4.99 -12.05 -5.71
C TRP A 272 4.42 -10.97 -6.63
N ILE A 273 5.20 -9.92 -6.92
CA ILE A 273 4.74 -8.77 -7.70
C ILE A 273 4.63 -9.11 -9.19
N GLU A 274 5.48 -9.98 -9.71
CA GLU A 274 5.38 -10.55 -11.07
C GLU A 274 4.12 -11.42 -11.19
N GLN A 275 3.76 -12.17 -10.14
CA GLN A 275 2.53 -12.95 -10.09
C GLN A 275 1.29 -12.04 -10.06
N PHE A 276 1.34 -10.96 -9.30
CA PHE A 276 0.31 -9.91 -9.37
C PHE A 276 0.15 -9.38 -10.79
N TYR A 277 1.24 -9.03 -11.46
CA TYR A 277 1.19 -8.47 -12.81
C TYR A 277 0.63 -9.48 -13.83
N SER A 278 1.03 -10.73 -13.75
CA SER A 278 0.49 -11.81 -14.59
C SER A 278 -1.02 -11.99 -14.39
N TRP A 279 -1.48 -11.96 -13.13
CA TRP A 279 -2.91 -11.99 -12.81
C TRP A 279 -3.63 -10.76 -13.38
N ALA A 280 -3.11 -9.56 -13.17
CA ALA A 280 -3.71 -8.33 -13.64
C ALA A 280 -3.82 -8.26 -15.18
N LEU A 281 -2.85 -8.83 -15.90
CA LEU A 281 -2.92 -9.00 -17.36
C LEU A 281 -4.02 -9.97 -17.78
N THR A 282 -4.12 -11.12 -17.11
CA THR A 282 -5.13 -12.16 -17.39
C THR A 282 -6.54 -11.65 -17.16
N GLU A 283 -6.75 -10.86 -16.12
CA GLU A 283 -8.04 -10.26 -15.78
C GLU A 283 -8.35 -8.98 -16.61
N GLY A 284 -7.46 -8.56 -17.51
CA GLY A 284 -7.65 -7.36 -18.31
C GLY A 284 -7.60 -6.04 -17.52
N LEU A 285 -7.09 -6.10 -16.29
CA LEU A 285 -6.97 -4.96 -15.38
C LEU A 285 -5.83 -4.03 -15.76
N THR A 286 -4.82 -4.56 -16.45
CA THR A 286 -3.70 -3.80 -16.99
C THR A 286 -3.36 -4.26 -18.41
N LYS A 287 -2.41 -3.57 -19.05
CA LYS A 287 -1.90 -3.90 -20.39
C LYS A 287 -0.38 -3.93 -20.33
N PRO A 288 0.28 -4.72 -21.22
CA PRO A 288 1.72 -4.64 -21.38
C PRO A 288 2.14 -3.22 -21.78
N THR A 289 3.30 -2.77 -21.30
CA THR A 289 3.96 -1.59 -21.86
C THR A 289 4.35 -1.89 -23.31
N LEU A 290 4.00 -1.02 -24.23
CA LEU A 290 4.51 -1.10 -25.61
C LEU A 290 6.00 -0.70 -25.57
N ASN A 291 6.87 -1.67 -25.82
CA ASN A 291 8.31 -1.43 -26.02
C ASN A 291 8.57 -0.61 -27.28
#